data_aaff550b3a1212c5c56afb4c2c0a33f3
#
_entry.id   aaff550b3a1212c5c56afb4c2c0a33f3
#
_cell.length_a   1.000
_cell.length_b   1.000
_cell.length_c   1.000
_cell.angle_alpha   90.00
_cell.angle_beta   90.00
_cell.angle_gamma   90.00
#
_symmetry.space_group_name_H-M   'P 1'
#
loop_
_entity.id
_entity.type
_entity.pdbx_description
1 polymer ?
#
loop_
_entity_poly.entity_id
_entity_poly.type
_entity_poly.pdbx_seq_one_letter_code
_entity_poly.pdbx_strand_id
1 'polypeptide(L)'
;CSREQNYVSSALHTPSSSGNTYNVGGQYVAAASTEFHVYSLDWNADRMIFSVDGVEHYTYSPNVKNASTWPFDADQYLLLNFAIEPSIASSFNEGEMEVDYVRVYAPNASSTADPVWADEFNN
;
A
#
# COMPACT_ATOMS: atom_id res chain seq x y z
N CYS A 1 -7.73 6.95 0.26
CA CYS A 1 -7.51 8.41 0.23
C CYS A 1 -7.75 8.99 1.61
N SER A 2 -6.75 9.57 2.21
CA SER A 2 -6.94 10.26 3.47
C SER A 2 -7.61 11.62 3.22
N ARG A 3 -8.60 11.96 4.04
CA ARG A 3 -9.21 13.28 4.01
C ARG A 3 -8.28 14.37 4.59
N GLU A 4 -7.15 13.95 5.14
CA GLU A 4 -6.16 14.82 5.74
C GLU A 4 -4.89 14.82 4.88
N GLN A 5 -4.40 16.00 4.59
CA GLN A 5 -3.12 16.17 3.91
C GLN A 5 -2.00 15.53 4.75
N ASN A 6 -1.06 14.88 4.09
CA ASN A 6 0.09 14.20 4.72
C ASN A 6 -0.27 12.98 5.60
N TYR A 7 -1.50 12.48 5.55
CA TYR A 7 -1.85 11.24 6.19
C TYR A 7 -1.91 10.10 5.18
N VAL A 8 -1.06 9.08 5.34
CA VAL A 8 -1.02 7.88 4.51
C VAL A 8 -1.63 6.73 5.28
N SER A 9 -2.55 6.01 4.68
CA SER A 9 -3.19 4.86 5.28
C SER A 9 -3.13 3.64 4.36
N SER A 10 -3.01 2.48 4.98
CA SER A 10 -3.09 1.18 4.32
C SER A 10 -4.27 0.40 4.87
N ALA A 11 -5.00 -0.25 4.00
CA ALA A 11 -6.17 -1.04 4.38
C ALA A 11 -6.19 -2.37 3.63
N LEU A 12 -6.69 -3.39 4.30
CA LEU A 12 -6.93 -4.71 3.75
C LEU A 12 -8.43 -4.98 3.71
N HIS A 13 -8.91 -5.39 2.55
CA HIS A 13 -10.28 -5.81 2.36
C HIS A 13 -10.32 -7.33 2.23
N THR A 14 -10.97 -7.98 3.15
CA THR A 14 -11.10 -9.44 3.18
C THR A 14 -12.58 -9.85 3.24
N PRO A 15 -12.94 -11.10 2.86
CA PRO A 15 -14.30 -11.58 3.03
C PRO A 15 -14.81 -11.49 4.47
N SER A 16 -13.94 -11.67 5.47
CA SER A 16 -14.30 -11.57 6.89
C SER A 16 -14.71 -10.17 7.31
N SER A 17 -14.29 -9.12 6.61
CA SER A 17 -14.70 -7.74 6.85
C SER A 17 -15.86 -7.31 5.95
N SER A 18 -16.41 -8.20 5.14
CA SER A 18 -17.48 -7.90 4.17
C SER A 18 -17.14 -6.76 3.23
N GLY A 19 -15.85 -6.59 2.89
CA GLY A 19 -15.35 -5.49 2.09
C GLY A 19 -15.23 -4.14 2.81
N ASN A 20 -15.53 -4.09 4.11
CA ASN A 20 -15.36 -2.88 4.92
C ASN A 20 -13.89 -2.67 5.32
N THR A 21 -13.53 -1.44 5.63
CA THR A 21 -12.19 -1.02 6.03
C THR A 21 -11.95 -1.16 7.53
N TYR A 22 -12.11 -2.37 8.08
CA TYR A 22 -11.82 -2.63 9.50
C TYR A 22 -10.33 -2.88 9.75
N ASN A 23 -9.63 -3.41 8.74
CA ASN A 23 -8.21 -3.74 8.82
C ASN A 23 -7.41 -2.56 8.23
N VAL A 24 -7.21 -1.53 9.01
CA VAL A 24 -6.60 -0.27 8.55
C VAL A 24 -5.62 0.29 9.58
N GLY A 25 -4.56 0.88 9.11
CA GLY A 25 -3.63 1.67 9.90
C GLY A 25 -3.01 2.76 9.04
N GLY A 26 -2.41 3.76 9.66
CA GLY A 26 -1.81 4.86 8.93
C GLY A 26 -0.83 5.66 9.76
N GLN A 27 -0.16 6.61 9.10
CA GLN A 27 0.79 7.53 9.71
C GLN A 27 0.79 8.87 8.98
N TYR A 28 1.26 9.90 9.68
CA TYR A 28 1.57 11.17 9.05
C TYR A 28 2.95 11.10 8.40
N VAL A 29 3.02 11.51 7.14
CA VAL A 29 4.24 11.57 6.35
C VAL A 29 4.40 12.99 5.86
N ALA A 30 5.46 13.67 6.31
CA ALA A 30 5.75 15.03 5.87
C ALA A 30 5.88 15.08 4.34
N ALA A 31 5.26 16.07 3.72
CA ALA A 31 5.28 16.28 2.27
C ALA A 31 4.77 15.07 1.44
N ALA A 32 3.80 14.31 1.98
CA ALA A 32 3.24 13.12 1.31
C ALA A 32 2.69 13.39 -0.08
N SER A 33 2.24 14.60 -0.35
CA SER A 33 1.68 15.02 -1.64
C SER A 33 2.62 15.85 -2.52
N THR A 34 3.84 16.14 -2.06
CA THR A 34 4.77 17.06 -2.73
C THR A 34 6.16 16.48 -2.95
N GLU A 35 6.45 15.33 -2.38
CA GLU A 35 7.74 14.64 -2.52
C GLU A 35 7.53 13.16 -2.78
N PHE A 36 8.50 12.52 -3.42
CA PHE A 36 8.51 11.07 -3.56
C PHE A 36 8.80 10.41 -2.23
N HIS A 37 8.09 9.31 -1.97
CA HIS A 37 8.26 8.46 -0.79
C HIS A 37 8.27 6.99 -1.20
N VAL A 38 8.95 6.15 -0.45
CA VAL A 38 8.98 4.71 -0.67
C VAL A 38 7.87 4.05 0.15
N TYR A 39 6.87 3.54 -0.54
CA TYR A 39 5.76 2.78 0.04
C TYR A 39 6.09 1.30 -0.05
N SER A 40 6.10 0.60 1.07
CA SER A 40 6.55 -0.79 1.13
C SER A 40 5.51 -1.71 1.74
N LEU A 41 5.44 -2.93 1.20
CA LEU A 41 4.69 -4.03 1.76
C LEU A 41 5.65 -5.22 1.96
N ASP A 42 5.87 -5.62 3.20
CA ASP A 42 6.51 -6.89 3.55
C ASP A 42 5.41 -7.94 3.71
N TRP A 43 5.34 -8.85 2.77
CA TRP A 43 4.31 -9.87 2.71
C TRP A 43 4.93 -11.27 2.72
N ASN A 44 4.53 -12.05 3.71
CA ASN A 44 4.88 -13.47 3.81
C ASN A 44 3.65 -14.30 4.22
N ALA A 45 3.83 -15.60 4.47
CA ALA A 45 2.72 -16.50 4.82
C ALA A 45 2.06 -16.18 6.17
N ASP A 46 2.74 -15.42 7.03
CA ASP A 46 2.30 -15.17 8.40
C ASP A 46 1.69 -13.79 8.61
N ARG A 47 2.18 -12.78 7.86
CA ARG A 47 1.84 -11.39 8.08
C ARG A 47 2.05 -10.50 6.86
N MET A 48 1.43 -9.35 6.90
CA MET A 48 1.70 -8.20 6.03
C MET A 48 2.05 -6.99 6.87
N ILE A 49 3.15 -6.31 6.54
CA ILE A 49 3.60 -5.09 7.19
C ILE A 49 3.66 -3.97 6.17
N PHE A 50 2.96 -2.88 6.44
CA PHE A 50 2.94 -1.69 5.60
C PHE A 50 3.80 -0.60 6.21
N SER A 51 4.64 0.03 5.38
CA SER A 51 5.54 1.10 5.81
C SER A 51 5.68 2.18 4.74
N VAL A 52 6.10 3.37 5.18
CA VAL A 52 6.50 4.48 4.31
C VAL A 52 7.88 4.93 4.77
N ASP A 53 8.83 5.01 3.84
CA ASP A 53 10.22 5.39 4.10
C ASP A 53 10.87 4.58 5.25
N GLY A 54 10.50 3.30 5.36
CA GLY A 54 11.00 2.40 6.38
C GLY A 54 10.28 2.51 7.74
N VAL A 55 9.28 3.38 7.88
CA VAL A 55 8.49 3.51 9.12
C VAL A 55 7.20 2.72 8.99
N GLU A 56 7.05 1.68 9.81
CA GLU A 56 5.87 0.82 9.82
C GLU A 56 4.66 1.55 10.41
N HIS A 57 3.49 1.36 9.81
CA HIS A 57 2.24 1.95 10.31
C HIS A 57 1.09 0.96 10.44
N TYR A 58 1.22 -0.24 9.87
CA TYR A 58 0.19 -1.26 10.01
C TYR A 58 0.78 -2.66 9.83
N THR A 59 0.36 -3.57 10.70
CA THR A 59 0.67 -5.00 10.60
C THR A 59 -0.63 -5.80 10.63
N TYR A 60 -0.84 -6.64 9.63
CA TYR A 60 -1.97 -7.56 9.56
C TYR A 60 -1.48 -9.00 9.75
N SER A 61 -1.86 -9.62 10.85
CA SER A 61 -1.52 -11.00 11.20
C SER A 61 -2.67 -11.63 11.99
N PRO A 62 -3.74 -12.11 11.32
CA PRO A 62 -4.88 -12.71 12.02
C PRO A 62 -4.47 -14.02 12.67
N ASN A 63 -5.06 -14.31 13.86
CA ASN A 63 -4.78 -15.54 14.59
C ASN A 63 -5.23 -16.79 13.82
N VAL A 64 -6.33 -16.67 13.07
CA VAL A 64 -6.84 -17.73 12.21
C VAL A 64 -6.72 -17.27 10.76
N LYS A 65 -5.99 -18.04 9.96
CA LYS A 65 -5.80 -17.80 8.53
C LYS A 65 -6.61 -18.82 7.73
N ASN A 66 -7.59 -18.32 6.97
CA ASN A 66 -8.42 -19.11 6.06
C ASN A 66 -8.84 -18.23 4.86
N ALA A 67 -9.62 -18.76 3.95
CA ALA A 67 -10.07 -18.02 2.77
C ALA A 67 -10.84 -16.73 3.09
N SER A 68 -11.40 -16.60 4.30
CA SER A 68 -12.15 -15.43 4.73
C SER A 68 -11.26 -14.34 5.34
N THR A 69 -10.20 -14.72 6.05
CA THR A 69 -9.29 -13.80 6.76
C THR A 69 -7.96 -13.60 6.02
N TRP A 70 -7.56 -14.58 5.19
CA TRP A 70 -6.27 -14.62 4.50
C TRP A 70 -6.40 -15.14 3.08
N PRO A 71 -7.08 -14.41 2.16
CA PRO A 71 -7.18 -14.81 0.74
C PRO A 71 -5.90 -14.55 -0.07
N PHE A 72 -4.80 -14.25 0.59
CA PHE A 72 -3.55 -13.77 -0.02
C PHE A 72 -2.57 -14.88 -0.40
N ASP A 73 -2.97 -16.15 -0.29
CA ASP A 73 -2.22 -17.29 -0.83
C ASP A 73 -2.43 -17.47 -2.33
N ALA A 74 -3.47 -16.83 -2.87
CA ALA A 74 -3.73 -16.80 -4.31
C ALA A 74 -2.88 -15.72 -5.00
N ASP A 75 -2.71 -15.89 -6.31
CA ASP A 75 -2.02 -14.92 -7.14
C ASP A 75 -2.68 -13.54 -7.02
N GLN A 76 -1.87 -12.51 -6.84
CA GLN A 76 -2.30 -11.13 -6.74
C GLN A 76 -1.71 -10.32 -7.90
N TYR A 77 -2.33 -9.20 -8.19
CA TYR A 77 -1.80 -8.25 -9.16
C TYR A 77 -1.72 -6.85 -8.56
N LEU A 78 -0.85 -6.03 -9.11
CA LEU A 78 -0.73 -4.64 -8.72
C LEU A 78 -1.67 -3.77 -9.55
N LEU A 79 -2.36 -2.86 -8.89
CA LEU A 79 -3.16 -1.83 -9.52
C LEU A 79 -2.72 -0.46 -9.01
N LEU A 80 -2.38 0.44 -9.93
CA LEU A 80 -2.13 1.84 -9.64
C LEU A 80 -3.38 2.64 -10.03
N ASN A 81 -3.93 3.41 -9.10
CA ASN A 81 -5.17 4.14 -9.31
C ASN A 81 -5.11 5.55 -8.70
N PHE A 82 -5.59 6.53 -9.45
CA PHE A 82 -5.79 7.89 -8.97
C PHE A 82 -7.26 8.27 -9.17
N ALA A 83 -7.99 8.42 -8.06
CA ALA A 83 -9.42 8.64 -8.08
C ALA A 83 -9.81 9.96 -7.41
N ILE A 84 -10.86 10.58 -7.92
CA ILE A 84 -11.47 11.78 -7.37
C ILE A 84 -12.74 11.37 -6.62
N GLU A 85 -12.83 11.72 -5.34
CA GLU A 85 -14.04 11.50 -4.54
C GLU A 85 -15.05 12.62 -4.73
N PRO A 86 -16.36 12.33 -4.56
CA PRO A 86 -17.40 13.36 -4.66
C PRO A 86 -17.25 14.53 -3.66
N SER A 87 -16.52 14.29 -2.56
CA SER A 87 -16.25 15.29 -1.51
C SER A 87 -15.04 16.17 -1.79
N ILE A 88 -14.45 16.08 -2.99
CA ILE A 88 -13.30 16.90 -3.34
C ILE A 88 -13.63 18.40 -3.29
N ALA A 89 -12.65 19.22 -2.93
CA ALA A 89 -12.82 20.66 -2.88
C ALA A 89 -13.28 21.23 -4.24
N SER A 90 -14.25 22.12 -4.23
CA SER A 90 -14.80 22.72 -5.47
C SER A 90 -13.76 23.53 -6.26
N SER A 91 -12.67 23.91 -5.62
CA SER A 91 -11.52 24.59 -6.26
C SER A 91 -10.54 23.64 -6.93
N PHE A 92 -10.70 22.32 -6.77
CA PHE A 92 -9.84 21.34 -7.42
C PHE A 92 -10.14 21.28 -8.92
N ASN A 93 -9.12 21.46 -9.75
CA ASN A 93 -9.25 21.41 -11.20
C ASN A 93 -8.50 20.22 -11.79
N GLU A 94 -7.31 19.95 -11.30
CA GLU A 94 -6.44 18.89 -11.82
C GLU A 94 -5.50 18.37 -10.73
N GLY A 95 -4.99 17.16 -10.93
CA GLY A 95 -3.96 16.56 -10.10
C GLY A 95 -3.36 15.38 -10.84
N GLU A 96 -2.19 14.99 -10.41
CA GLU A 96 -1.47 13.86 -10.98
C GLU A 96 -0.88 12.99 -9.87
N MET A 97 -0.66 11.72 -10.17
CA MET A 97 0.07 10.78 -9.35
C MET A 97 1.27 10.30 -10.16
N GLU A 98 2.45 10.58 -9.67
CA GLU A 98 3.69 10.16 -10.28
C GLU A 98 4.22 8.90 -9.59
N VAL A 99 4.65 7.92 -10.37
CA VAL A 99 5.27 6.69 -9.87
C VAL A 99 6.63 6.54 -10.55
N ASP A 100 7.69 6.53 -9.75
CA ASP A 100 9.07 6.42 -10.25
C ASP A 100 9.40 4.96 -10.58
N TYR A 101 9.10 4.04 -9.68
CA TYR A 101 9.32 2.61 -9.91
C TYR A 101 8.40 1.74 -9.07
N VAL A 102 8.26 0.48 -9.49
CA VAL A 102 7.73 -0.61 -8.68
C VAL A 102 8.73 -1.76 -8.71
N ARG A 103 9.10 -2.26 -7.54
CA ARG A 103 10.05 -3.36 -7.39
C ARG A 103 9.51 -4.42 -6.46
N VAL A 104 9.66 -5.69 -6.84
CA VAL A 104 9.26 -6.84 -6.04
C VAL A 104 10.49 -7.68 -5.73
N TYR A 105 10.68 -7.99 -4.46
CA TYR A 105 11.81 -8.76 -3.95
C TYR A 105 11.36 -10.14 -3.47
N ALA A 106 12.24 -11.12 -3.53
CA ALA A 106 11.98 -12.42 -2.94
C ALA A 106 11.88 -12.33 -1.42
N PRO A 107 11.10 -13.21 -0.74
CA PRO A 107 11.07 -13.27 0.71
C PRO A 107 12.49 -13.41 1.30
N ASN A 108 12.76 -12.68 2.38
CA ASN A 108 14.07 -12.67 3.05
C ASN A 108 15.24 -12.19 2.18
N ALA A 109 14.97 -11.45 1.11
CA ALA A 109 16.04 -10.84 0.32
C ALA A 109 16.84 -9.87 1.19
N SER A 110 18.17 -9.86 0.97
CA SER A 110 19.03 -8.86 1.61
C SER A 110 18.74 -7.46 1.05
N SER A 111 19.11 -6.42 1.78
CA SER A 111 18.94 -5.03 1.33
C SER A 111 19.70 -4.69 0.03
N THR A 112 20.63 -5.57 -0.38
CA THR A 112 21.42 -5.45 -1.62
C THR A 112 20.96 -6.41 -2.71
N ALA A 113 19.92 -7.21 -2.48
CA ALA A 113 19.41 -8.17 -3.47
C ALA A 113 18.75 -7.44 -4.64
N ASP A 114 18.90 -8.03 -5.84
CA ASP A 114 18.15 -7.56 -7.01
C ASP A 114 16.67 -7.93 -6.89
N PRO A 115 15.75 -7.09 -7.40
CA PRO A 115 14.34 -7.44 -7.44
C PRO A 115 14.10 -8.64 -8.35
N VAL A 116 13.14 -9.49 -7.98
CA VAL A 116 12.67 -10.60 -8.84
C VAL A 116 11.77 -10.10 -9.96
N TRP A 117 11.19 -8.92 -9.80
CA TRP A 117 10.46 -8.19 -10.80
C TRP A 117 10.57 -6.69 -10.54
N ALA A 118 10.67 -5.90 -11.59
CA ALA A 118 10.69 -4.45 -11.47
C ALA A 118 10.13 -3.79 -12.73
N ASP A 119 9.50 -2.63 -12.54
CA ASP A 119 9.20 -1.66 -13.57
C ASP A 119 9.73 -0.29 -13.13
N GLU A 120 10.66 0.24 -13.87
CA GLU A 120 11.28 1.54 -13.61
C GLU A 120 10.63 2.66 -14.44
N PHE A 121 9.62 2.33 -15.24
CA PHE A 121 8.91 3.27 -16.13
C PHE A 121 9.82 4.10 -17.04
N ASN A 122 10.98 3.55 -17.39
CA ASN A 122 12.00 4.17 -18.24
C ASN A 122 11.79 3.79 -19.71
N ASN A 123 10.93 4.43 -20.40
CA ASN A 123 10.70 4.16 -21.83
C ASN A 123 11.50 5.08 -22.73
#